data_d5ab681d2dcd4cbb786f7c4e95ccf29e
#
_entry.id   d5ab681d2dcd4cbb786f7c4e95ccf29e
#
_cell.length_a   1.000
_cell.length_b   1.000
_cell.length_c   1.000
_cell.angle_alpha   90.00
_cell.angle_beta   90.00
_cell.angle_gamma   90.00
#
_symmetry.space_group_name_H-M   'P 1'
#
loop_
_entity.id
_entity.type
_entity.pdbx_description
1 polymer ?
#
loop_
_entity_poly.entity_id
_entity_poly.type
_entity_poly.pdbx_seq_one_letter_code
_entity_poly.pdbx_strand_id
1 'polypeptide(L)'
;PGISVILHPEMDKPHRRIPLSPSNPHPMDRIKDITAKLVETKDWPEFGAGDTVTVTIKIKEGSKERLQAFQGVVIQRRGSGATETFTVRKMASGVGVERIFPISSPSVEKIEVNKRGRVRRARIYYLRERTGKSARIKERRLAK
;
A
#
# COMPACT_ATOMS: atom_id res chain seq x y z
N PRO A 1 -3.56 51.78 63.45
CA PRO A 1 -2.83 50.65 62.99
C PRO A 1 -3.27 50.31 61.59
N GLY A 2 -2.46 50.79 60.63
CA GLY A 2 -2.72 50.62 59.20
C GLY A 2 -2.07 49.33 58.65
N ILE A 3 -2.87 48.51 58.02
CA ILE A 3 -2.40 47.34 57.32
C ILE A 3 -2.07 47.77 55.89
N SER A 4 -0.78 47.80 55.60
CA SER A 4 -0.26 48.10 54.26
C SER A 4 -0.41 46.85 53.41
N VAL A 5 -1.33 46.87 52.44
CA VAL A 5 -1.48 45.81 51.43
C VAL A 5 -0.43 46.07 50.36
N ILE A 6 0.56 45.21 50.28
CA ILE A 6 1.56 45.23 49.21
C ILE A 6 0.95 44.54 48.00
N LEU A 7 0.57 45.35 47.01
CA LEU A 7 0.13 44.87 45.69
C LEU A 7 1.34 44.43 44.90
N HIS A 8 1.47 43.13 44.67
CA HIS A 8 2.46 42.62 43.72
C HIS A 8 1.90 42.81 42.30
N PRO A 9 2.59 43.48 41.38
CA PRO A 9 2.20 43.50 39.99
C PRO A 9 2.54 42.15 39.36
N GLU A 10 1.49 41.41 39.03
CA GLU A 10 1.56 40.22 38.25
C GLU A 10 2.02 40.60 36.83
N MET A 11 3.28 40.33 36.54
CA MET A 11 3.86 40.50 35.22
C MET A 11 3.31 39.44 34.28
N ASP A 12 2.24 39.78 33.59
CA ASP A 12 1.76 39.06 32.40
C ASP A 12 2.83 39.10 31.32
N LYS A 13 3.64 38.03 31.24
CA LYS A 13 4.61 37.85 30.15
C LYS A 13 3.85 37.33 28.95
N PRO A 14 3.75 38.08 27.85
CA PRO A 14 3.17 37.57 26.62
C PRO A 14 3.96 36.34 26.19
N HIS A 15 3.28 35.19 26.13
CA HIS A 15 3.83 33.98 25.52
C HIS A 15 4.21 34.29 24.07
N ARG A 16 5.47 34.61 23.85
CA ARG A 16 6.05 34.66 22.51
C ARG A 16 5.86 33.26 21.91
N ARG A 17 4.87 33.15 21.02
CA ARG A 17 4.82 32.02 20.07
C ARG A 17 6.11 32.08 19.27
N ILE A 18 7.04 31.19 19.58
CA ILE A 18 8.22 30.95 18.76
C ILE A 18 7.68 30.54 17.39
N PRO A 19 7.95 31.30 16.29
CA PRO A 19 7.57 30.85 14.98
C PRO A 19 8.25 29.51 14.75
N LEU A 20 7.46 28.46 14.47
CA LEU A 20 7.98 27.17 14.05
C LEU A 20 8.83 27.43 12.80
N SER A 21 10.14 27.31 12.99
CA SER A 21 11.10 27.29 11.89
C SER A 21 10.58 26.33 10.81
N PRO A 22 10.66 26.68 9.51
CA PRO A 22 10.24 25.77 8.46
C PRO A 22 10.98 24.45 8.70
N SER A 23 10.22 23.42 9.10
CA SER A 23 10.76 22.13 9.49
C SER A 23 11.58 21.59 8.33
N ASN A 24 12.90 21.45 8.55
CA ASN A 24 13.73 20.69 7.61
C ASN A 24 13.01 19.36 7.34
N PRO A 25 12.76 19.01 6.08
CA PRO A 25 12.03 17.78 5.77
C PRO A 25 12.74 16.62 6.43
N HIS A 26 11.96 15.80 7.15
CA HIS A 26 12.47 14.62 7.84
C HIS A 26 13.28 13.76 6.85
N PRO A 27 14.41 13.14 7.25
CA PRO A 27 15.25 12.33 6.34
C PRO A 27 14.46 11.32 5.51
N MET A 28 13.36 10.78 6.06
CA MET A 28 12.46 9.87 5.36
C MET A 28 11.69 10.52 4.20
N ASP A 29 11.44 11.83 4.27
CA ASP A 29 10.74 12.55 3.18
C ASP A 29 11.68 12.77 2.00
N ARG A 30 12.97 13.04 2.25
CA ARG A 30 14.00 13.14 1.19
C ARG A 30 14.15 11.83 0.42
N ILE A 31 14.07 10.67 1.10
CA ILE A 31 14.15 9.38 0.44
C ILE A 31 12.93 9.16 -0.47
N LYS A 32 11.74 9.55 -0.02
CA LYS A 32 10.52 9.47 -0.83
C LYS A 32 10.62 10.34 -2.08
N ASP A 33 11.13 11.56 -1.95
CA ASP A 33 11.28 12.49 -3.07
C ASP A 33 12.30 11.98 -4.11
N ILE A 34 13.41 11.41 -3.64
CA ILE A 34 14.42 10.83 -4.53
C ILE A 34 13.86 9.59 -5.23
N THR A 35 13.19 8.69 -4.50
CA THR A 35 12.59 7.48 -5.08
C THR A 35 11.45 7.81 -6.04
N ALA A 36 10.65 8.85 -5.77
CA ALA A 36 9.60 9.28 -6.69
C ALA A 36 10.16 9.81 -8.03
N LYS A 37 11.34 10.40 -8.01
CA LYS A 37 12.03 10.88 -9.23
C LYS A 37 12.71 9.76 -10.01
N LEU A 38 13.19 8.71 -9.34
CA LEU A 38 13.93 7.62 -9.96
C LEU A 38 13.05 6.48 -10.46
N VAL A 39 11.84 6.36 -9.92
CA VAL A 39 10.93 5.25 -10.26
C VAL A 39 9.81 5.78 -11.14
N GLU A 40 9.74 5.25 -12.35
CA GLU A 40 8.62 5.50 -13.25
C GLU A 40 7.33 4.96 -12.63
N THR A 41 6.40 5.86 -12.32
CA THR A 41 5.07 5.48 -11.81
C THR A 41 4.21 5.09 -12.99
N LYS A 42 3.93 3.80 -13.12
CA LYS A 42 2.95 3.30 -14.09
C LYS A 42 1.54 3.47 -13.54
N ASP A 43 0.61 3.90 -14.36
CA ASP A 43 -0.80 3.99 -13.98
C ASP A 43 -1.43 2.58 -13.96
N TRP A 44 -1.70 2.10 -12.76
CA TRP A 44 -2.35 0.82 -12.55
C TRP A 44 -3.82 1.00 -12.17
N PRO A 45 -4.70 0.07 -12.56
CA PRO A 45 -6.08 0.08 -12.10
C PRO A 45 -6.12 -0.01 -10.57
N GLU A 46 -7.10 0.62 -9.96
CA GLU A 46 -7.32 0.53 -8.52
C GLU A 46 -7.79 -0.87 -8.14
N PHE A 47 -7.05 -1.56 -7.28
CA PHE A 47 -7.39 -2.87 -6.75
C PHE A 47 -6.98 -3.00 -5.29
N GLY A 48 -7.60 -3.92 -4.57
CA GLY A 48 -7.36 -4.17 -3.15
C GLY A 48 -7.31 -5.65 -2.78
N ALA A 49 -7.17 -5.91 -1.48
CA ALA A 49 -7.26 -7.27 -0.98
C ALA A 49 -8.63 -7.88 -1.30
N GLY A 50 -8.64 -9.13 -1.75
CA GLY A 50 -9.85 -9.85 -2.16
C GLY A 50 -10.17 -9.78 -3.64
N ASP A 51 -9.56 -8.86 -4.39
CA ASP A 51 -9.75 -8.77 -5.82
C ASP A 51 -9.00 -9.88 -6.55
N THR A 52 -9.58 -10.37 -7.64
CA THR A 52 -8.92 -11.31 -8.53
C THR A 52 -8.25 -10.51 -9.64
N VAL A 53 -6.94 -10.64 -9.72
CA VAL A 53 -6.11 -9.91 -10.71
C VAL A 53 -5.31 -10.87 -11.57
N THR A 54 -5.03 -10.44 -12.80
CA THR A 54 -4.05 -11.06 -13.69
C THR A 54 -2.87 -10.14 -13.83
N VAL A 55 -1.70 -10.59 -13.39
CA VAL A 55 -0.43 -9.86 -13.49
C VAL A 55 0.38 -10.47 -14.61
N THR A 56 0.68 -9.70 -15.64
CA THR A 56 1.55 -10.09 -16.75
C THR A 56 2.97 -9.64 -16.43
N ILE A 57 3.90 -10.60 -16.39
CA ILE A 57 5.29 -10.38 -16.02
C ILE A 57 6.18 -10.69 -17.21
N LYS A 58 7.17 -9.84 -17.43
CA LYS A 58 8.23 -10.01 -18.41
C LYS A 58 9.38 -10.80 -17.77
N ILE A 59 9.67 -11.97 -18.29
CA ILE A 59 10.75 -12.83 -17.84
C ILE A 59 11.84 -12.83 -18.91
N LYS A 60 13.07 -12.56 -18.49
CA LYS A 60 14.27 -12.65 -19.32
C LYS A 60 14.95 -14.00 -19.08
N GLU A 61 15.11 -14.77 -20.13
CA GLU A 61 15.80 -16.06 -20.10
C GLU A 61 16.98 -16.00 -21.11
N GLY A 62 18.13 -15.58 -20.63
CA GLY A 62 19.28 -15.30 -21.50
C GLY A 62 19.00 -14.15 -22.48
N SER A 63 19.01 -14.44 -23.77
CA SER A 63 18.69 -13.47 -24.84
C SER A 63 17.20 -13.39 -25.19
N LYS A 64 16.39 -14.30 -24.67
CA LYS A 64 14.95 -14.36 -24.97
C LYS A 64 14.14 -13.70 -23.86
N GLU A 65 13.08 -12.99 -24.25
CA GLU A 65 12.09 -12.42 -23.33
C GLU A 65 10.74 -13.08 -23.57
N ARG A 66 10.07 -13.44 -22.51
CA ARG A 66 8.70 -13.97 -22.59
C ARG A 66 7.78 -13.35 -21.56
N LEU A 67 6.53 -13.26 -21.90
CA LEU A 67 5.48 -12.79 -21.00
C LEU A 67 4.84 -13.98 -20.29
N GLN A 68 4.67 -13.87 -18.99
CA GLN A 68 3.97 -14.88 -18.19
C GLN A 68 2.84 -14.21 -17.40
N ALA A 69 1.63 -14.74 -17.57
CA ALA A 69 0.48 -14.30 -16.80
C ALA A 69 0.37 -15.07 -15.48
N PHE A 70 0.15 -14.34 -14.39
CA PHE A 70 -0.10 -14.90 -13.07
C PHE A 70 -1.47 -14.40 -12.58
N GLN A 71 -2.48 -15.27 -12.67
CA GLN A 71 -3.83 -14.95 -12.24
C GLN A 71 -4.08 -15.49 -10.83
N GLY A 72 -4.62 -14.67 -9.94
CA GLY A 72 -4.94 -15.08 -8.58
C GLY A 72 -5.65 -14.00 -7.77
N VAL A 73 -5.84 -14.27 -6.50
CA VAL A 73 -6.48 -13.36 -5.55
C VAL A 73 -5.43 -12.56 -4.80
N VAL A 74 -5.63 -11.25 -4.70
CA VAL A 74 -4.78 -10.37 -3.90
C VAL A 74 -5.03 -10.62 -2.41
N ILE A 75 -4.01 -11.04 -1.68
CA ILE A 75 -4.09 -11.32 -0.24
C ILE A 75 -3.83 -10.06 0.57
N GLN A 76 -2.87 -9.27 0.14
CA GLN A 76 -2.51 -7.99 0.79
C GLN A 76 -1.93 -7.02 -0.22
N ARG A 77 -2.03 -5.74 0.13
CA ARG A 77 -1.30 -4.63 -0.46
C ARG A 77 -0.60 -3.90 0.67
N ARG A 78 0.70 -3.65 0.55
CA ARG A 78 1.55 -3.11 1.62
C ARG A 78 2.50 -2.06 1.06
N GLY A 79 2.79 -1.03 1.87
CA GLY A 79 3.69 0.06 1.52
C GLY A 79 2.98 1.20 0.81
N SER A 80 3.73 2.16 0.33
CA SER A 80 3.24 3.30 -0.44
C SER A 80 4.31 3.77 -1.42
N GLY A 81 3.87 4.29 -2.57
CA GLY A 81 4.76 4.80 -3.60
C GLY A 81 5.70 3.73 -4.16
N ALA A 82 6.98 4.03 -4.28
CA ALA A 82 7.98 3.15 -4.89
C ALA A 82 8.20 1.81 -4.16
N THR A 83 7.94 1.76 -2.84
CA THR A 83 8.11 0.54 -2.02
C THR A 83 6.83 -0.28 -1.90
N GLU A 84 5.80 0.11 -2.60
CA GLU A 84 4.51 -0.58 -2.54
C GLU A 84 4.59 -1.96 -3.19
N THR A 85 4.10 -2.97 -2.46
CA THR A 85 4.05 -4.36 -2.90
C THR A 85 2.68 -4.96 -2.69
N PHE A 86 2.30 -5.90 -3.54
CA PHE A 86 1.10 -6.68 -3.37
C PHE A 86 1.39 -8.16 -3.53
N THR A 87 0.64 -9.00 -2.81
CA THR A 87 0.79 -10.45 -2.82
C THR A 87 -0.42 -11.08 -3.48
N VAL A 88 -0.17 -11.88 -4.50
CA VAL A 88 -1.21 -12.63 -5.21
C VAL A 88 -1.08 -14.11 -4.91
N ARG A 89 -2.20 -14.75 -4.55
CA ARG A 89 -2.31 -16.19 -4.31
C ARG A 89 -3.13 -16.86 -5.39
N LYS A 90 -2.64 -17.98 -5.90
CA LYS A 90 -3.38 -18.88 -6.78
C LYS A 90 -3.27 -20.30 -6.28
N MET A 91 -4.23 -21.13 -6.64
CA MET A 91 -4.14 -22.58 -6.49
C MET A 91 -3.60 -23.17 -7.80
N ALA A 92 -2.51 -23.92 -7.70
CA ALA A 92 -1.91 -24.63 -8.82
C ALA A 92 -1.77 -26.09 -8.45
N SER A 93 -2.47 -26.98 -9.16
CA SER A 93 -2.44 -28.44 -8.92
C SER A 93 -2.68 -28.83 -7.45
N GLY A 94 -3.64 -28.18 -6.79
CA GLY A 94 -3.96 -28.42 -5.37
C GLY A 94 -3.05 -27.69 -4.37
N VAL A 95 -1.97 -27.08 -4.82
CA VAL A 95 -1.02 -26.35 -3.97
C VAL A 95 -1.27 -24.85 -4.05
N GLY A 96 -1.28 -24.17 -2.90
CA GLY A 96 -1.40 -22.71 -2.83
C GLY A 96 -0.05 -22.06 -3.13
N VAL A 97 0.03 -21.30 -4.22
CA VAL A 97 1.22 -20.55 -4.62
C VAL A 97 0.99 -19.07 -4.39
N GLU A 98 1.91 -18.42 -3.70
CA GLU A 98 1.89 -16.98 -3.44
C GLU A 98 3.11 -16.31 -4.09
N ARG A 99 2.87 -15.17 -4.71
CA ARG A 99 3.93 -14.35 -5.29
C ARG A 99 3.76 -12.90 -4.89
N ILE A 100 4.85 -12.27 -4.47
CA ILE A 100 4.91 -10.86 -4.11
C ILE A 100 5.39 -10.08 -5.33
N PHE A 101 4.67 -9.02 -5.67
CA PHE A 101 4.98 -8.13 -6.77
C PHE A 101 5.20 -6.72 -6.24
N PRO A 102 6.39 -6.11 -6.47
CA PRO A 102 6.55 -4.68 -6.31
C PRO A 102 5.76 -3.95 -7.41
N ILE A 103 4.98 -2.95 -7.02
CA ILE A 103 4.10 -2.22 -7.96
C ILE A 103 4.90 -1.42 -8.99
N SER A 104 6.07 -0.94 -8.57
CA SER A 104 6.99 -0.15 -9.39
C SER A 104 8.02 -0.99 -10.15
N SER A 105 7.87 -2.32 -10.17
CA SER A 105 8.82 -3.19 -10.85
C SER A 105 8.75 -3.03 -12.37
N PRO A 106 9.89 -2.86 -13.07
CA PRO A 106 9.93 -2.84 -14.53
C PRO A 106 9.50 -4.17 -15.15
N SER A 107 9.63 -5.28 -14.40
CA SER A 107 9.21 -6.62 -14.85
C SER A 107 7.69 -6.78 -14.91
N VAL A 108 6.92 -5.93 -14.24
CA VAL A 108 5.46 -5.94 -14.33
C VAL A 108 5.04 -5.15 -15.55
N GLU A 109 4.49 -5.86 -16.54
CA GLU A 109 4.04 -5.29 -17.81
C GLU A 109 2.61 -4.77 -17.72
N LYS A 110 1.70 -5.58 -17.17
CA LYS A 110 0.28 -5.27 -17.09
C LYS A 110 -0.37 -5.86 -15.85
N ILE A 111 -1.33 -5.13 -15.28
CA ILE A 111 -2.20 -5.60 -14.19
C ILE A 111 -3.65 -5.42 -14.67
N GLU A 112 -4.40 -6.50 -14.70
CA GLU A 112 -5.82 -6.51 -15.04
C GLU A 112 -6.64 -6.95 -13.85
N VAL A 113 -7.71 -6.21 -13.55
CA VAL A 113 -8.66 -6.57 -12.49
C VAL A 113 -9.80 -7.35 -13.09
N ASN A 114 -9.86 -8.65 -12.87
CA ASN A 114 -10.87 -9.53 -13.42
C ASN A 114 -12.17 -9.46 -12.62
N LYS A 115 -12.06 -9.48 -11.27
CA LYS A 115 -13.21 -9.46 -10.36
C LYS A 115 -12.87 -8.66 -9.13
N ARG A 116 -13.82 -7.84 -8.69
CA ARG A 116 -13.69 -7.11 -7.42
C ARG A 116 -14.31 -7.90 -6.29
N GLY A 117 -13.53 -8.18 -5.25
CA GLY A 117 -13.95 -8.95 -4.09
C GLY A 117 -14.45 -8.07 -2.94
N ARG A 118 -15.42 -8.59 -2.19
CA ARG A 118 -15.88 -7.94 -0.95
C ARG A 118 -15.26 -8.63 0.26
N VAL A 119 -14.30 -7.98 0.89
CA VAL A 119 -13.64 -8.44 2.11
C VAL A 119 -13.73 -7.37 3.20
N ARG A 120 -13.64 -7.78 4.47
CA ARG A 120 -13.70 -6.87 5.63
C ARG A 120 -12.31 -6.52 6.18
N ARG A 121 -11.26 -7.17 5.70
CA ARG A 121 -9.88 -7.02 6.20
C ARG A 121 -8.96 -6.62 5.06
N ALA A 122 -8.03 -5.71 5.33
CA ALA A 122 -6.99 -5.30 4.39
C ALA A 122 -5.97 -6.43 4.12
N ARG A 123 -5.85 -7.40 5.01
CA ARG A 123 -5.00 -8.59 4.87
C ARG A 123 -5.84 -9.85 5.09
N ILE A 124 -5.88 -10.73 4.12
CA ILE A 124 -6.76 -11.90 4.10
C ILE A 124 -5.98 -13.22 4.19
N TYR A 125 -5.05 -13.28 5.15
CA TYR A 125 -4.21 -14.49 5.34
C TYR A 125 -4.99 -15.75 5.70
N TYR A 126 -6.18 -15.62 6.27
CA TYR A 126 -7.06 -16.75 6.56
C TYR A 126 -7.40 -17.59 5.30
N LEU A 127 -7.18 -17.03 4.11
CA LEU A 127 -7.39 -17.74 2.86
C LEU A 127 -6.39 -18.90 2.67
N ARG A 128 -5.27 -18.88 3.38
CA ARG A 128 -4.25 -19.94 3.33
C ARG A 128 -4.77 -21.26 3.89
N GLU A 129 -5.60 -21.17 4.92
CA GLU A 129 -6.17 -22.31 5.65
C GLU A 129 -7.49 -22.81 5.04
N ARG A 130 -8.11 -21.99 4.17
CA ARG A 130 -9.40 -22.31 3.58
C ARG A 130 -9.25 -22.92 2.20
N THR A 131 -10.06 -23.95 1.94
CA THR A 131 -10.12 -24.66 0.67
C THR A 131 -11.56 -24.79 0.16
N GLY A 132 -11.73 -25.04 -1.12
CA GLY A 132 -13.04 -25.28 -1.73
C GLY A 132 -14.03 -24.12 -1.58
N LYS A 133 -15.22 -24.41 -1.10
CA LYS A 133 -16.32 -23.42 -0.98
C LYS A 133 -16.01 -22.30 0.03
N SER A 134 -15.30 -22.62 1.12
CA SER A 134 -14.94 -21.65 2.17
C SER A 134 -13.90 -20.63 1.74
N ALA A 135 -13.12 -20.92 0.71
CA ALA A 135 -12.13 -20.03 0.11
C ALA A 135 -12.72 -19.05 -0.92
N ARG A 136 -14.00 -19.19 -1.27
CA ARG A 136 -14.64 -18.30 -2.25
C ARG A 136 -14.90 -16.95 -1.65
N ILE A 137 -14.40 -15.89 -2.31
CA ILE A 137 -14.67 -14.51 -1.98
C ILE A 137 -15.93 -14.05 -2.71
N LYS A 138 -16.82 -13.38 -1.98
CA LYS A 138 -18.05 -12.81 -2.57
C LYS A 138 -17.65 -11.63 -3.47
N GLU A 139 -18.23 -11.58 -4.66
CA GLU A 139 -18.02 -10.48 -5.59
C GLU A 139 -18.73 -9.20 -5.08
N ARG A 140 -18.06 -8.06 -5.24
CA ARG A 140 -18.62 -6.76 -4.96
C ARG A 140 -19.52 -6.36 -6.11
N ARG A 141 -20.83 -6.39 -5.90
CA ARG A 141 -21.78 -5.85 -6.90
C ARG A 141 -21.59 -4.33 -6.95
N LEU A 142 -21.26 -3.81 -8.11
CA LEU A 142 -21.34 -2.39 -8.36
C LEU A 142 -22.84 -2.06 -8.35
N ALA A 143 -23.25 -1.12 -7.50
CA ALA A 143 -24.60 -0.56 -7.58
C ALA A 143 -24.74 0.08 -8.97
N LYS A 144 -25.77 -0.34 -9.70
CA LYS A 144 -26.16 0.33 -10.94
C LYS A 144 -26.65 1.72 -10.65
#